data_c83f182725121f0ca86c6b1d2ed27054
#
_entry.id   c83f182725121f0ca86c6b1d2ed27054
#
_cell.length_a   1.000
_cell.length_b   1.000
_cell.length_c   1.000
_cell.angle_alpha   90.00
_cell.angle_beta   90.00
_cell.angle_gamma   90.00
#
_symmetry.space_group_name_H-M   'P 1'
#
loop_
_entity.id
_entity.type
_entity.pdbx_description
1 polymer ?
#
loop_
_entity_poly.entity_id
_entity_poly.type
_entity_poly.pdbx_seq_one_letter_code
_entity_poly.pdbx_strand_id
1 'polypeptide(L)'
;SDVCSSDLAIVIGILIFGLLVEGSSLRVAMKEIKELNTEKLSLLKFLRESRHSEILIIFTEDFCAVIGLCLALVGTLLTMVTGIAAFDAISGLLIGLLLMCAAIFLAKEFYSLIIGESVTATDLAKIKTAFDRADVEKLIDVKTVHLGPTEILVAAKIDVVEPMEEDAPDVVNAIERDIRSKMPDKKIYIYIEVDDYDVNYVRK
;
A
#
# COMPACT_ATOMS: atom_id res chain seq x y z
N SER A 1 -13.50 9.11 -49.36
CA SER A 1 -14.24 8.62 -48.18
C SER A 1 -13.67 7.30 -47.66
N ASP A 2 -13.02 6.50 -48.51
CA ASP A 2 -12.55 5.14 -48.16
C ASP A 2 -11.31 5.12 -47.26
N VAL A 3 -10.43 6.13 -47.34
CA VAL A 3 -9.22 6.25 -46.50
C VAL A 3 -9.60 6.51 -45.03
N CYS A 4 -10.63 7.30 -44.78
CA CYS A 4 -11.08 7.63 -43.43
C CYS A 4 -11.71 6.43 -42.69
N SER A 5 -12.43 5.55 -43.44
CA SER A 5 -13.07 4.38 -42.82
C SER A 5 -12.10 3.24 -42.52
N SER A 6 -11.05 3.05 -43.34
CA SER A 6 -10.01 2.06 -43.08
C SER A 6 -9.14 2.44 -41.86
N ASP A 7 -8.81 3.73 -41.70
CA ASP A 7 -8.04 4.23 -40.54
C ASP A 7 -8.81 4.04 -39.24
N LEU A 8 -10.12 4.27 -39.26
CA LEU A 8 -11.00 4.09 -38.12
C LEU A 8 -11.11 2.62 -37.70
N ALA A 9 -11.22 1.70 -38.69
CA ALA A 9 -11.26 0.27 -38.44
C ALA A 9 -9.96 -0.25 -37.80
N ILE A 10 -8.83 0.31 -38.21
CA ILE A 10 -7.51 -0.01 -37.61
C ILE A 10 -7.46 0.49 -36.16
N VAL A 11 -7.92 1.72 -35.89
CA VAL A 11 -7.97 2.28 -34.53
C VAL A 11 -8.83 1.42 -33.61
N ILE A 12 -10.03 1.04 -34.04
CA ILE A 12 -10.92 0.16 -33.27
C ILE A 12 -10.26 -1.20 -33.02
N GLY A 13 -9.59 -1.77 -34.02
CA GLY A 13 -8.86 -3.03 -33.88
C GLY A 13 -7.76 -2.95 -32.81
N ILE A 14 -6.99 -1.86 -32.80
CA ILE A 14 -5.95 -1.61 -31.80
C ILE A 14 -6.58 -1.44 -30.41
N LEU A 15 -7.65 -0.67 -30.25
CA LEU A 15 -8.34 -0.48 -28.97
C LEU A 15 -8.90 -1.78 -28.40
N ILE A 16 -9.51 -2.63 -29.25
CA ILE A 16 -10.01 -3.94 -28.82
C ILE A 16 -8.85 -4.86 -28.41
N PHE A 17 -7.77 -4.88 -29.18
CA PHE A 17 -6.58 -5.66 -28.84
C PHE A 17 -5.98 -5.20 -27.50
N GLY A 18 -5.80 -3.88 -27.30
CA GLY A 18 -5.35 -3.30 -26.05
C GLY A 18 -6.27 -3.69 -24.87
N LEU A 19 -7.60 -3.62 -25.06
CA LEU A 19 -8.58 -4.01 -24.04
C LEU A 19 -8.48 -5.49 -23.65
N LEU A 20 -8.18 -6.38 -24.60
CA LEU A 20 -7.97 -7.80 -24.31
C LEU A 20 -6.67 -8.03 -23.51
N VAL A 21 -5.59 -7.33 -23.86
CA VAL A 21 -4.30 -7.43 -23.18
C VAL A 21 -4.41 -6.89 -21.76
N GLU A 22 -4.84 -5.62 -21.60
CA GLU A 22 -4.99 -4.98 -20.30
C GLU A 22 -6.03 -5.67 -19.42
N GLY A 23 -7.14 -6.11 -20.01
CA GLY A 23 -8.16 -6.88 -19.30
C GLY A 23 -7.63 -8.23 -18.81
N SER A 24 -6.69 -8.86 -19.51
CA SER A 24 -6.02 -10.09 -19.05
C SER A 24 -5.07 -9.83 -17.89
N SER A 25 -4.30 -8.74 -17.94
CA SER A 25 -3.41 -8.29 -16.86
C SER A 25 -4.22 -7.97 -15.60
N LEU A 26 -5.26 -7.16 -15.72
CA LEU A 26 -6.16 -6.83 -14.62
C LEU A 26 -6.77 -8.07 -13.94
N ARG A 27 -7.13 -9.11 -14.73
CA ARG A 27 -7.62 -10.38 -14.16
C ARG A 27 -6.56 -11.09 -13.31
N VAL A 28 -5.31 -11.06 -13.74
CA VAL A 28 -4.18 -11.64 -12.99
C VAL A 28 -3.98 -10.87 -11.70
N ALA A 29 -3.92 -9.54 -11.74
CA ALA A 29 -3.79 -8.69 -10.57
C ALA A 29 -4.95 -8.90 -9.57
N MET A 30 -6.18 -9.00 -10.05
CA MET A 30 -7.36 -9.31 -9.22
C MET A 30 -7.28 -10.69 -8.55
N LYS A 31 -6.73 -11.69 -9.25
CA LYS A 31 -6.55 -13.03 -8.70
C LYS A 31 -5.50 -13.00 -7.56
N GLU A 32 -4.39 -12.33 -7.77
CA GLU A 32 -3.32 -12.19 -6.79
C GLU A 32 -3.81 -11.45 -5.54
N ILE A 33 -4.54 -10.33 -5.71
CA ILE A 33 -5.20 -9.62 -4.60
C ILE A 33 -6.12 -10.56 -3.81
N LYS A 34 -6.89 -11.40 -4.51
CA LYS A 34 -7.83 -12.33 -3.86
C LYS A 34 -7.12 -13.43 -3.07
N GLU A 35 -5.97 -13.90 -3.55
CA GLU A 35 -5.15 -14.90 -2.87
C GLU A 35 -4.46 -14.33 -1.61
N LEU A 36 -4.02 -13.08 -1.68
CA LEU A 36 -3.38 -12.38 -0.55
C LEU A 36 -4.39 -11.86 0.48
N ASN A 37 -5.63 -11.60 0.09
CA ASN A 37 -6.69 -11.12 0.97
C ASN A 37 -7.30 -12.26 1.80
N THR A 38 -6.51 -12.86 2.67
CA THR A 38 -6.93 -13.95 3.56
C THR A 38 -8.00 -13.52 4.57
N GLU A 39 -8.00 -12.26 4.97
CA GLU A 39 -8.96 -11.66 5.91
C GLU A 39 -10.30 -11.25 5.26
N LYS A 40 -10.47 -11.48 3.94
CA LYS A 40 -11.67 -11.11 3.17
C LYS A 40 -12.09 -9.64 3.34
N LEU A 41 -11.13 -8.76 3.44
CA LEU A 41 -11.35 -7.32 3.48
C LEU A 41 -11.95 -6.84 2.15
N SER A 42 -12.69 -5.73 2.17
CA SER A 42 -13.11 -5.09 0.92
C SER A 42 -11.88 -4.65 0.12
N LEU A 43 -11.98 -4.68 -1.22
CA LEU A 43 -10.86 -4.38 -2.12
C LEU A 43 -10.14 -3.06 -1.75
N LEU A 44 -10.89 -1.98 -1.56
CA LEU A 44 -10.35 -0.68 -1.17
C LEU A 44 -9.65 -0.71 0.20
N LYS A 45 -10.21 -1.45 1.15
CA LYS A 45 -9.63 -1.60 2.48
C LYS A 45 -8.36 -2.42 2.41
N PHE A 46 -8.38 -3.54 1.67
CA PHE A 46 -7.19 -4.36 1.43
C PHE A 46 -6.07 -3.56 0.76
N LEU A 47 -6.35 -2.84 -0.32
CA LEU A 47 -5.35 -2.03 -1.03
C LEU A 47 -4.74 -0.93 -0.14
N ARG A 48 -5.52 -0.38 0.78
CA ARG A 48 -5.07 0.67 1.70
C ARG A 48 -4.31 0.12 2.92
N GLU A 49 -4.67 -1.07 3.40
CA GLU A 49 -4.07 -1.69 4.60
C GLU A 49 -2.93 -2.64 4.25
N SER A 50 -3.00 -3.30 3.08
CA SER A 50 -2.00 -4.27 2.62
C SER A 50 -0.79 -3.56 2.13
N ARG A 51 -0.03 -2.86 2.55
CA ARG A 51 1.24 -2.18 2.11
C ARG A 51 2.05 -2.90 1.01
N HIS A 52 1.39 -3.73 0.21
CA HIS A 52 1.92 -4.30 -1.03
C HIS A 52 1.82 -3.25 -2.14
N SER A 53 2.67 -2.22 -2.07
CA SER A 53 2.68 -1.09 -3.00
C SER A 53 2.80 -1.53 -4.46
N GLU A 54 3.55 -2.60 -4.72
CA GLU A 54 3.73 -3.15 -6.07
C GLU A 54 2.40 -3.60 -6.68
N ILE A 55 1.59 -4.33 -5.92
CA ILE A 55 0.28 -4.83 -6.37
C ILE A 55 -0.70 -3.67 -6.54
N LEU A 56 -0.66 -2.68 -5.64
CA LEU A 56 -1.49 -1.49 -5.73
C LEU A 56 -1.20 -0.70 -7.01
N ILE A 57 0.08 -0.56 -7.37
CA ILE A 57 0.50 0.14 -8.59
C ILE A 57 -0.02 -0.59 -9.82
N ILE A 58 0.31 -1.88 -9.96
CA ILE A 58 -0.08 -2.70 -11.10
C ILE A 58 -1.61 -2.71 -11.25
N PHE A 59 -2.33 -2.95 -10.15
CA PHE A 59 -3.79 -2.93 -10.17
C PHE A 59 -4.36 -1.58 -10.60
N THR A 60 -3.83 -0.46 -10.08
CA THR A 60 -4.33 0.89 -10.39
C THR A 60 -4.03 1.24 -11.85
N GLU A 61 -2.84 0.89 -12.34
CA GLU A 61 -2.42 1.10 -13.73
C GLU A 61 -3.32 0.33 -14.70
N ASP A 62 -3.45 -0.99 -14.53
CA ASP A 62 -4.28 -1.86 -15.38
C ASP A 62 -5.76 -1.44 -15.33
N PHE A 63 -6.27 -1.09 -14.14
CA PHE A 63 -7.65 -0.64 -13.98
C PHE A 63 -7.92 0.66 -14.73
N CYS A 64 -7.01 1.63 -14.61
CA CYS A 64 -7.12 2.91 -15.35
C CYS A 64 -6.95 2.70 -16.86
N ALA A 65 -6.05 1.81 -17.29
CA ALA A 65 -5.86 1.47 -18.69
C ALA A 65 -7.14 0.86 -19.31
N VAL A 66 -7.76 -0.10 -18.64
CA VAL A 66 -9.01 -0.72 -19.10
C VAL A 66 -10.14 0.32 -19.20
N ILE A 67 -10.32 1.18 -18.19
CA ILE A 67 -11.33 2.24 -18.25
C ILE A 67 -11.02 3.22 -19.37
N GLY A 68 -9.75 3.65 -19.52
CA GLY A 68 -9.31 4.56 -20.55
C GLY A 68 -9.57 4.01 -21.95
N LEU A 69 -9.25 2.74 -22.20
CA LEU A 69 -9.52 2.07 -23.47
C LEU A 69 -11.03 1.93 -23.76
N CYS A 70 -11.85 1.65 -22.74
CA CYS A 70 -13.30 1.64 -22.88
C CYS A 70 -13.83 3.04 -23.26
N LEU A 71 -13.37 4.09 -22.60
CA LEU A 71 -13.75 5.46 -22.92
C LEU A 71 -13.34 5.86 -24.34
N ALA A 72 -12.10 5.51 -24.74
CA ALA A 72 -11.61 5.76 -26.11
C ALA A 72 -12.46 5.01 -27.14
N LEU A 73 -12.76 3.73 -26.90
CA LEU A 73 -13.58 2.92 -27.80
C LEU A 73 -14.99 3.50 -27.96
N VAL A 74 -15.63 3.87 -26.85
CA VAL A 74 -16.97 4.49 -26.87
C VAL A 74 -16.94 5.83 -27.58
N GLY A 75 -15.96 6.71 -27.30
CA GLY A 75 -15.82 8.01 -27.96
C GLY A 75 -15.61 7.86 -29.46
N THR A 76 -14.72 6.96 -29.88
CA THR A 76 -14.46 6.70 -31.30
C THR A 76 -15.71 6.13 -32.01
N LEU A 77 -16.42 5.17 -31.39
CA LEU A 77 -17.66 4.61 -31.96
C LEU A 77 -18.76 5.66 -32.07
N LEU A 78 -18.96 6.51 -31.05
CA LEU A 78 -19.94 7.59 -31.10
C LEU A 78 -19.60 8.60 -32.19
N THR A 79 -18.34 8.99 -32.31
CA THR A 79 -17.86 9.88 -33.39
C THR A 79 -18.12 9.25 -34.76
N MET A 80 -17.90 7.96 -34.91
CA MET A 80 -18.16 7.24 -36.16
C MET A 80 -19.65 7.24 -36.55
N VAL A 81 -20.52 6.99 -35.57
CA VAL A 81 -21.97 6.89 -35.84
C VAL A 81 -22.63 8.25 -36.02
N THR A 82 -22.20 9.25 -35.24
CA THR A 82 -22.82 10.59 -35.24
C THR A 82 -22.17 11.57 -36.20
N GLY A 83 -20.91 11.35 -36.58
CA GLY A 83 -20.09 12.27 -37.35
C GLY A 83 -19.62 13.50 -36.52
N ILE A 84 -19.83 13.49 -35.18
CA ILE A 84 -19.52 14.64 -34.31
C ILE A 84 -18.20 14.36 -33.57
N ALA A 85 -17.12 15.05 -33.96
CA ALA A 85 -15.78 14.88 -33.37
C ALA A 85 -15.71 15.25 -31.88
N ALA A 86 -16.73 15.93 -31.35
CA ALA A 86 -16.77 16.31 -29.93
C ALA A 86 -16.80 15.10 -29.00
N PHE A 87 -17.34 13.94 -29.41
CA PHE A 87 -17.38 12.72 -28.60
C PHE A 87 -15.98 12.16 -28.34
N ASP A 88 -15.11 12.19 -29.35
CA ASP A 88 -13.72 11.77 -29.20
C ASP A 88 -12.94 12.74 -28.29
N ALA A 89 -13.13 14.07 -28.50
CA ALA A 89 -12.51 15.08 -27.65
C ALA A 89 -12.93 14.97 -26.16
N ILE A 90 -14.23 14.68 -25.89
CA ILE A 90 -14.75 14.50 -24.54
C ILE A 90 -14.15 13.21 -23.92
N SER A 91 -14.08 12.12 -24.68
CA SER A 91 -13.47 10.88 -24.17
C SER A 91 -11.99 11.08 -23.83
N GLY A 92 -11.24 11.80 -24.67
CA GLY A 92 -9.85 12.18 -24.39
C GLY A 92 -9.70 13.03 -23.12
N LEU A 93 -10.62 14.00 -22.92
CA LEU A 93 -10.64 14.79 -21.68
C LEU A 93 -10.90 13.94 -20.44
N LEU A 94 -11.86 13.02 -20.52
CA LEU A 94 -12.19 12.11 -19.42
C LEU A 94 -11.03 11.16 -19.09
N ILE A 95 -10.32 10.65 -20.11
CA ILE A 95 -9.11 9.84 -19.94
C ILE A 95 -8.02 10.66 -19.25
N GLY A 96 -7.77 11.88 -19.68
CA GLY A 96 -6.79 12.77 -19.05
C GLY A 96 -7.11 13.04 -17.58
N LEU A 97 -8.39 13.27 -17.25
CA LEU A 97 -8.84 13.46 -15.88
C LEU A 97 -8.67 12.17 -15.03
N LEU A 98 -9.02 11.02 -15.59
CA LEU A 98 -8.83 9.72 -14.93
C LEU A 98 -7.36 9.48 -14.58
N LEU A 99 -6.46 9.70 -15.55
CA LEU A 99 -5.01 9.50 -15.34
C LEU A 99 -4.44 10.50 -14.33
N MET A 100 -4.91 11.73 -14.33
CA MET A 100 -4.52 12.74 -13.34
C MET A 100 -4.94 12.30 -11.92
N CYS A 101 -6.17 11.81 -11.75
CA CYS A 101 -6.64 11.29 -10.47
C CYS A 101 -5.82 10.07 -10.01
N ALA A 102 -5.52 9.15 -10.92
CA ALA A 102 -4.69 7.98 -10.64
C ALA A 102 -3.27 8.39 -10.23
N ALA A 103 -2.66 9.34 -10.92
CA ALA A 103 -1.33 9.85 -10.59
C ALA A 103 -1.27 10.50 -9.20
N ILE A 104 -2.28 11.31 -8.84
CA ILE A 104 -2.38 11.91 -7.51
C ILE A 104 -2.56 10.84 -6.43
N PHE A 105 -3.40 9.83 -6.69
CA PHE A 105 -3.61 8.72 -5.78
C PHE A 105 -2.32 7.94 -5.53
N LEU A 106 -1.62 7.52 -6.59
CA LEU A 106 -0.36 6.79 -6.47
C LEU A 106 0.74 7.64 -5.83
N ALA A 107 0.85 8.94 -6.19
CA ALA A 107 1.82 9.84 -5.57
C ALA A 107 1.62 9.94 -4.05
N LYS A 108 0.37 9.98 -3.59
CA LYS A 108 0.05 10.01 -2.16
C LYS A 108 0.45 8.73 -1.44
N GLU A 109 0.21 7.56 -2.06
CA GLU A 109 0.62 6.27 -1.50
C GLU A 109 2.15 6.14 -1.44
N PHE A 110 2.86 6.54 -2.51
CA PHE A 110 4.32 6.56 -2.49
C PHE A 110 4.90 7.51 -1.46
N TYR A 111 4.31 8.69 -1.31
CA TYR A 111 4.76 9.66 -0.32
C TYR A 111 4.66 9.10 1.10
N SER A 112 3.59 8.38 1.42
CA SER A 112 3.41 7.68 2.68
C SER A 112 4.52 6.66 2.96
N LEU A 113 4.95 5.90 1.93
CA LEU A 113 6.03 4.91 2.04
C LEU A 113 7.41 5.56 2.21
N ILE A 114 7.68 6.69 1.54
CA ILE A 114 8.99 7.37 1.58
C ILE A 114 9.22 8.06 2.92
N ILE A 115 8.18 8.63 3.54
CA ILE A 115 8.29 9.32 4.84
C ILE A 115 8.49 8.33 5.98
N GLY A 116 8.28 7.05 5.76
CA GLY A 116 8.36 6.04 6.81
C GLY A 116 7.15 6.09 7.75
N GLU A 117 6.00 5.69 7.23
CA GLU A 117 4.78 5.62 8.03
C GLU A 117 4.91 4.61 9.17
N SER A 118 4.30 4.92 10.29
CA SER A 118 4.21 3.99 11.43
C SER A 118 3.46 2.70 11.03
N VAL A 119 3.72 1.60 11.72
CA VAL A 119 2.98 0.35 11.54
C VAL A 119 1.49 0.54 11.80
N THR A 120 0.67 -0.38 11.26
CA THR A 120 -0.79 -0.36 11.49
C THR A 120 -1.12 -0.39 12.97
N ALA A 121 -2.29 0.13 13.36
CA ALA A 121 -2.73 0.10 14.75
C ALA A 121 -2.77 -1.34 15.32
N THR A 122 -3.12 -2.32 14.48
CA THR A 122 -3.14 -3.74 14.84
C THR A 122 -1.73 -4.27 15.12
N ASP A 123 -0.76 -3.95 14.26
CA ASP A 123 0.62 -4.40 14.45
C ASP A 123 1.28 -3.66 15.63
N LEU A 124 0.97 -2.37 15.81
CA LEU A 124 1.44 -1.62 16.98
C LEU A 124 0.91 -2.23 18.28
N ALA A 125 -0.35 -2.69 18.31
CA ALA A 125 -0.91 -3.38 19.46
C ALA A 125 -0.16 -4.69 19.75
N LYS A 126 0.14 -5.50 18.71
CA LYS A 126 0.95 -6.72 18.86
C LYS A 126 2.35 -6.42 19.42
N ILE A 127 2.99 -5.35 18.92
CA ILE A 127 4.31 -4.92 19.41
C ILE A 127 4.21 -4.52 20.88
N LYS A 128 3.23 -3.71 21.26
CA LYS A 128 3.05 -3.25 22.65
C LYS A 128 2.82 -4.40 23.63
N THR A 129 2.07 -5.44 23.23
CA THR A 129 1.85 -6.61 24.10
C THR A 129 3.13 -7.40 24.40
N ALA A 130 4.20 -7.23 23.64
CA ALA A 130 5.48 -7.87 23.93
C ALA A 130 6.22 -7.20 25.10
N PHE A 131 5.85 -5.98 25.46
CA PHE A 131 6.38 -5.23 26.60
C PHE A 131 5.53 -5.41 27.87
N ASP A 132 4.38 -6.08 27.77
CA ASP A 132 3.51 -6.38 28.93
C ASP A 132 4.03 -7.62 29.65
N ARG A 133 5.09 -7.44 30.42
CA ARG A 133 5.87 -8.50 31.10
C ARG A 133 6.17 -8.08 32.53
N ALA A 134 6.39 -9.08 33.40
CA ALA A 134 6.69 -8.85 34.81
C ALA A 134 8.08 -8.25 35.06
N ASP A 135 9.01 -8.41 34.11
CA ASP A 135 10.37 -7.89 34.14
C ASP A 135 10.51 -6.46 33.53
N VAL A 136 9.43 -5.93 32.94
CA VAL A 136 9.34 -4.55 32.43
C VAL A 136 8.45 -3.73 33.36
N GLU A 137 9.00 -2.75 34.02
CA GLU A 137 8.24 -1.84 34.88
C GLU A 137 7.36 -0.93 34.04
N LYS A 138 7.94 -0.36 32.98
CA LYS A 138 7.23 0.57 32.11
C LYS A 138 7.74 0.61 30.67
N LEU A 139 6.82 0.64 29.71
CA LEU A 139 7.11 1.05 28.34
C LEU A 139 7.07 2.58 28.28
N ILE A 140 8.22 3.22 28.22
CA ILE A 140 8.36 4.69 28.24
C ILE A 140 7.91 5.26 26.87
N ASP A 141 8.41 4.69 25.78
CA ASP A 141 8.05 5.10 24.42
C ASP A 141 8.26 3.95 23.43
N VAL A 142 7.46 3.97 22.35
CA VAL A 142 7.66 3.08 21.21
C VAL A 142 7.38 3.83 19.93
N LYS A 143 8.32 3.81 19.01
CA LYS A 143 8.22 4.34 17.67
C LYS A 143 8.44 3.22 16.68
N THR A 144 7.67 3.24 15.59
CA THR A 144 7.78 2.26 14.54
C THR A 144 7.80 2.96 13.19
N VAL A 145 8.61 2.43 12.27
CA VAL A 145 8.74 2.98 10.93
C VAL A 145 8.81 1.82 9.94
N HIS A 146 8.03 1.88 8.87
CA HIS A 146 8.21 0.99 7.75
C HIS A 146 9.45 1.39 6.95
N LEU A 147 10.38 0.45 6.77
CA LEU A 147 11.56 0.60 5.92
C LEU A 147 11.30 0.06 4.50
N GLY A 148 10.23 -0.72 4.35
CA GLY A 148 9.80 -1.33 3.11
C GLY A 148 8.48 -2.08 3.29
N PRO A 149 7.97 -2.78 2.27
CA PRO A 149 6.68 -3.47 2.33
C PRO A 149 6.58 -4.50 3.45
N THR A 150 7.69 -5.21 3.72
CA THR A 150 7.78 -6.29 4.73
C THR A 150 8.82 -5.98 5.81
N GLU A 151 9.48 -4.81 5.77
CA GLU A 151 10.54 -4.45 6.71
C GLU A 151 10.06 -3.37 7.68
N ILE A 152 10.26 -3.59 8.98
CA ILE A 152 9.83 -2.69 10.05
C ILE A 152 11.00 -2.39 10.97
N LEU A 153 11.16 -1.11 11.31
CA LEU A 153 11.99 -0.66 12.41
C LEU A 153 11.11 -0.42 13.64
N VAL A 154 11.50 -0.99 14.76
CA VAL A 154 10.93 -0.74 16.08
C VAL A 154 12.00 -0.13 16.96
N ALA A 155 11.79 1.08 17.44
CA ALA A 155 12.59 1.73 18.45
C ALA A 155 11.74 1.89 19.70
N ALA A 156 12.18 1.32 20.82
CA ALA A 156 11.47 1.38 22.08
C ALA A 156 12.40 1.86 23.20
N LYS A 157 11.81 2.47 24.21
CA LYS A 157 12.47 2.85 25.44
C LYS A 157 11.67 2.24 26.60
N ILE A 158 12.34 1.47 27.43
CA ILE A 158 11.73 0.73 28.53
C ILE A 158 12.44 1.02 29.84
N ASP A 159 11.68 0.89 30.92
CA ASP A 159 12.19 0.80 32.28
C ASP A 159 12.05 -0.65 32.74
N VAL A 160 13.10 -1.21 33.35
CA VAL A 160 13.15 -2.58 33.86
C VAL A 160 13.11 -2.56 35.40
N VAL A 161 12.55 -3.60 35.98
CA VAL A 161 12.45 -3.74 37.44
C VAL A 161 13.86 -3.81 38.05
N GLU A 162 14.16 -2.97 39.05
CA GLU A 162 15.50 -2.80 39.67
C GLU A 162 16.32 -4.09 39.92
N PRO A 163 15.78 -5.23 40.40
CA PRO A 163 16.61 -6.43 40.55
C PRO A 163 17.05 -7.05 39.23
N MET A 164 16.51 -6.60 38.06
CA MET A 164 16.78 -7.13 36.73
C MET A 164 17.66 -6.21 35.86
N GLU A 165 18.23 -5.14 36.40
CA GLU A 165 19.09 -4.25 35.61
C GLU A 165 20.36 -4.95 35.12
N GLU A 166 20.95 -5.83 35.93
CA GLU A 166 22.11 -6.64 35.52
C GLU A 166 21.75 -7.64 34.40
N ASP A 167 20.50 -8.06 34.33
CA ASP A 167 19.97 -9.01 33.33
C ASP A 167 19.23 -8.30 32.17
N ALA A 168 19.32 -6.97 32.06
CA ALA A 168 18.65 -6.20 31.02
C ALA A 168 18.84 -6.74 29.58
N PRO A 169 20.03 -7.26 29.18
CA PRO A 169 20.20 -7.87 27.86
C PRO A 169 19.29 -9.08 27.64
N ASP A 170 19.02 -9.86 28.67
CA ASP A 170 18.14 -11.06 28.56
C ASP A 170 16.68 -10.65 28.45
N VAL A 171 16.26 -9.60 29.14
CA VAL A 171 14.94 -8.99 29.02
C VAL A 171 14.73 -8.48 27.58
N VAL A 172 15.68 -7.71 27.05
CA VAL A 172 15.65 -7.20 25.68
C VAL A 172 15.56 -8.34 24.66
N ASN A 173 16.41 -9.36 24.78
CA ASN A 173 16.40 -10.54 23.91
C ASN A 173 15.06 -11.30 23.94
N ALA A 174 14.43 -11.36 25.10
CA ALA A 174 13.13 -12.02 25.26
C ALA A 174 12.01 -11.21 24.58
N ILE A 175 12.00 -9.88 24.73
CA ILE A 175 11.06 -8.98 24.04
C ILE A 175 11.23 -9.09 22.52
N GLU A 176 12.47 -9.06 22.03
CA GLU A 176 12.76 -9.19 20.61
C GLU A 176 12.21 -10.51 20.03
N ARG A 177 12.42 -11.63 20.71
CA ARG A 177 11.90 -12.95 20.30
C ARG A 177 10.38 -12.96 20.27
N ASP A 178 9.73 -12.34 21.25
CA ASP A 178 8.26 -12.27 21.30
C ASP A 178 7.69 -11.42 20.15
N ILE A 179 8.25 -10.23 19.89
CA ILE A 179 7.85 -9.41 18.76
C ILE A 179 7.99 -10.16 17.42
N ARG A 180 9.14 -10.83 17.20
CA ARG A 180 9.39 -11.60 15.97
C ARG A 180 8.43 -12.77 15.83
N SER A 181 8.07 -13.44 16.93
CA SER A 181 7.13 -14.56 16.93
C SER A 181 5.71 -14.16 16.55
N LYS A 182 5.30 -12.93 16.90
CA LYS A 182 3.97 -12.38 16.61
C LYS A 182 3.80 -11.90 15.17
N MET A 183 4.91 -11.71 14.46
CA MET A 183 4.92 -11.21 13.07
C MET A 183 5.96 -11.96 12.23
N PRO A 184 5.77 -13.27 11.98
CA PRO A 184 6.75 -14.11 11.30
C PRO A 184 6.96 -13.73 9.83
N ASP A 185 5.97 -13.08 9.20
CA ASP A 185 6.00 -12.69 7.79
C ASP A 185 6.74 -11.36 7.55
N LYS A 186 7.26 -10.73 8.63
CA LYS A 186 7.92 -9.42 8.55
C LYS A 186 9.36 -9.50 9.04
N LYS A 187 10.25 -8.79 8.36
CA LYS A 187 11.62 -8.59 8.81
C LYS A 187 11.65 -7.38 9.74
N ILE A 188 11.97 -7.62 11.02
CA ILE A 188 11.87 -6.60 12.06
C ILE A 188 13.26 -6.28 12.62
N TYR A 189 13.64 -5.02 12.50
CA TYR A 189 14.81 -4.44 13.16
C TYR A 189 14.34 -3.81 14.47
N ILE A 190 14.89 -4.25 15.59
CA ILE A 190 14.44 -3.86 16.92
C ILE A 190 15.60 -3.23 17.65
N TYR A 191 15.40 -2.05 18.18
CA TYR A 191 16.32 -1.33 19.04
C TYR A 191 15.58 -0.93 20.31
N ILE A 192 16.05 -1.43 21.46
CA ILE A 192 15.45 -1.16 22.75
C ILE A 192 16.49 -0.49 23.62
N GLU A 193 16.18 0.71 24.07
CA GLU A 193 16.93 1.46 25.06
C GLU A 193 16.35 1.15 26.44
N VAL A 194 17.19 0.76 27.38
CA VAL A 194 16.84 0.59 28.79
C VAL A 194 17.24 1.85 29.52
N ASP A 195 16.32 2.49 30.22
CA ASP A 195 16.52 3.75 30.94
C ASP A 195 15.48 3.90 32.06
N ASP A 196 15.82 4.61 33.11
CA ASP A 196 14.91 4.91 34.23
C ASP A 196 13.81 5.88 33.78
N TYR A 197 12.59 5.65 34.25
CA TYR A 197 11.46 6.54 33.95
C TYR A 197 11.49 7.80 34.86
N ASP A 198 11.84 8.95 34.28
CA ASP A 198 11.71 10.26 34.97
C ASP A 198 10.34 10.88 34.66
N VAL A 199 9.50 11.00 35.72
CA VAL A 199 8.16 11.65 35.66
C VAL A 199 8.26 13.13 35.25
N ASN A 200 9.38 13.77 35.51
CA ASN A 200 9.59 15.20 35.23
C ASN A 200 10.17 15.46 33.84
N TYR A 201 10.51 14.38 33.08
CA TYR A 201 11.04 14.51 31.74
C TYR A 201 9.95 14.97 30.76
N VAL A 202 10.00 16.26 30.41
CA VAL A 202 9.12 16.82 29.35
C VAL A 202 9.82 16.69 28.01
N ARG A 203 9.27 15.86 27.15
CA ARG A 203 9.73 15.74 25.77
C ARG A 203 9.48 17.06 25.03
N LYS A 204 10.53 17.69 24.54
CA LYS A 204 10.46 18.90 23.70
C LYS A 204 10.05 18.54 22.26
#